data_5ac7c04ca31e0d2e55de160341e5e499
#
_entry.id   5ac7c04ca31e0d2e55de160341e5e499
#
_cell.length_a   1.000
_cell.length_b   1.000
_cell.length_c   1.000
_cell.angle_alpha   90.00
_cell.angle_beta   90.00
_cell.angle_gamma   90.00
#
_symmetry.space_group_name_H-M   'P 1'
#
loop_
_entity.id
_entity.type
_entity.pdbx_description
1 polymer ?
#
loop_
_entity_poly.entity_id
_entity_poly.type
_entity_poly.pdbx_seq_one_letter_code
_entity_poly.pdbx_strand_id
1 'polypeptide(L)'
;MMKKRIFLLLLIFCLGLGGCGKKEEQTKKKTTATEEVGIASKDAMLTLSMRIPETLNPLLNREETVDRILKLLFLPLLDFDESGKACPAVAQNWEFSADGRSLSMNLNSNIRWQDGTALTADDVVYSVNTLRNAPEDAVYKQVMNYVSGCSKTGTNSVVITFRDSFSSNIDALRFPIIPAGYYSGQSDTNTKPVGDGPYEMESYQQASEMKLKASASYYGSTPQISEIRVKMTAGEETDINAFEQGMTDVLVTNAMDAGKYADESVSGMHQFTSNQYDFIGFNFRKELWKDKSVRQAVAYAVPRDNLKESVYLNYAAMTNTPINPKSWLYEENVATYEYNPTMATTFLKNSGWTDADKDGKLEKEISGIRQSLRATILVNQENAGRVQIASKLKEELTAIGFEVTLDKVDFETYQQSLESGQFDLVVG
;
A
#
# COMPACT_ATOMS: atom_id res chain seq x y z
N MET A 1 -49.31 28.91 -17.21
CA MET A 1 -49.75 28.80 -18.64
C MET A 1 -49.00 27.70 -19.31
N MET A 2 -49.76 26.70 -19.74
CA MET A 2 -49.36 25.45 -20.42
C MET A 2 -48.74 25.71 -21.80
N LYS A 3 -47.83 24.86 -22.23
CA LYS A 3 -47.86 24.25 -23.56
C LYS A 3 -47.02 22.98 -23.62
N LYS A 4 -47.73 21.84 -23.62
CA LYS A 4 -47.28 20.51 -24.10
C LYS A 4 -46.99 20.56 -25.58
N ARG A 5 -46.01 19.81 -26.07
CA ARG A 5 -46.04 19.26 -27.45
C ARG A 5 -45.50 17.82 -27.42
N ILE A 6 -46.44 16.92 -27.73
CA ILE A 6 -46.34 15.52 -28.11
C ILE A 6 -45.94 15.45 -29.59
N PHE A 7 -45.07 14.52 -29.99
CA PHE A 7 -44.97 14.01 -31.36
C PHE A 7 -44.56 12.53 -31.32
N LEU A 8 -45.30 11.84 -31.83
CA LEU A 8 -45.93 10.67 -32.38
C LEU A 8 -44.97 9.80 -33.21
N LEU A 9 -45.11 8.48 -32.97
CA LEU A 9 -44.63 7.28 -33.67
C LEU A 9 -44.57 7.36 -35.19
N LEU A 10 -43.63 6.61 -35.76
CA LEU A 10 -43.87 5.90 -37.03
C LEU A 10 -43.16 4.53 -37.04
N LEU A 11 -43.98 3.50 -37.06
CA LEU A 11 -43.68 2.07 -37.20
C LEU A 11 -43.60 1.76 -38.70
N ILE A 12 -42.55 1.10 -39.17
CA ILE A 12 -42.55 0.45 -40.49
C ILE A 12 -42.12 -1.00 -40.32
N PHE A 13 -43.08 -1.84 -40.67
CA PHE A 13 -43.04 -3.30 -40.72
C PHE A 13 -42.64 -3.71 -42.16
N CYS A 14 -41.63 -4.54 -42.32
CA CYS A 14 -41.42 -5.32 -43.53
C CYS A 14 -41.06 -6.76 -43.23
N LEU A 15 -42.01 -7.64 -43.51
CA LEU A 15 -41.86 -9.08 -43.58
C LEU A 15 -41.15 -9.49 -44.88
N GLY A 16 -40.25 -10.45 -44.79
CA GLY A 16 -39.67 -11.15 -45.96
C GLY A 16 -39.18 -12.52 -45.56
N LEU A 17 -39.81 -13.53 -46.09
CA LEU A 17 -39.70 -14.98 -45.84
C LEU A 17 -38.43 -15.62 -46.46
N GLY A 18 -37.89 -16.62 -45.77
CA GLY A 18 -37.50 -17.89 -46.40
C GLY A 18 -36.00 -18.19 -46.52
N GLY A 19 -35.56 -19.33 -45.94
CA GLY A 19 -34.34 -20.03 -46.32
C GLY A 19 -33.74 -20.87 -45.23
N CYS A 20 -34.02 -22.19 -45.24
CA CYS A 20 -33.33 -23.22 -44.47
C CYS A 20 -31.83 -23.33 -44.80
N GLY A 21 -30.96 -23.57 -43.79
CA GLY A 21 -29.62 -24.05 -44.07
C GLY A 21 -28.68 -24.06 -42.84
N LYS A 22 -28.45 -25.26 -42.31
CA LYS A 22 -27.29 -25.77 -41.57
C LYS A 22 -26.80 -25.04 -40.30
N LYS A 23 -26.88 -25.78 -39.19
CA LYS A 23 -26.13 -25.56 -37.95
C LYS A 23 -24.60 -25.55 -38.21
N GLU A 24 -23.99 -24.44 -37.91
CA GLU A 24 -22.56 -24.38 -37.55
C GLU A 24 -22.44 -23.84 -36.13
N GLU A 25 -21.77 -24.61 -35.28
CA GLU A 25 -21.39 -24.20 -33.93
C GLU A 25 -20.45 -23.02 -34.02
N GLN A 26 -20.93 -21.83 -33.68
CA GLN A 26 -20.08 -20.67 -33.48
C GLN A 26 -19.57 -20.64 -32.02
N THR A 27 -18.33 -21.03 -31.86
CA THR A 27 -17.51 -20.76 -30.70
C THR A 27 -17.56 -19.26 -30.40
N LYS A 28 -18.18 -18.87 -29.29
CA LYS A 28 -18.16 -17.49 -28.80
C LYS A 28 -16.73 -17.10 -28.47
N LYS A 29 -16.05 -16.43 -29.37
CA LYS A 29 -14.87 -15.60 -29.07
C LYS A 29 -15.32 -14.51 -28.13
N LYS A 30 -14.86 -14.56 -26.89
CA LYS A 30 -14.93 -13.47 -25.92
C LYS A 30 -14.09 -12.33 -26.48
N THR A 31 -14.71 -11.36 -27.13
CA THR A 31 -14.09 -10.11 -27.50
C THR A 31 -13.85 -9.36 -26.20
N THR A 32 -12.62 -9.30 -25.76
CA THR A 32 -12.18 -8.37 -24.72
C THR A 32 -12.40 -6.97 -25.31
N ALA A 33 -13.41 -6.28 -24.85
CA ALA A 33 -13.57 -4.86 -25.11
C ALA A 33 -12.36 -4.18 -24.44
N THR A 34 -11.44 -3.69 -25.24
CA THR A 34 -10.46 -2.70 -24.79
C THR A 34 -11.28 -1.45 -24.55
N GLU A 35 -11.51 -1.10 -23.29
CA GLU A 35 -12.07 0.19 -22.93
C GLU A 35 -11.15 1.25 -23.54
N GLU A 36 -11.66 2.03 -24.47
CA GLU A 36 -11.03 3.30 -24.86
C GLU A 36 -11.09 4.19 -23.61
N VAL A 37 -10.00 4.24 -22.88
CA VAL A 37 -9.76 5.29 -21.88
C VAL A 37 -9.90 6.61 -22.62
N GLY A 38 -10.96 7.36 -22.30
CA GLY A 38 -11.24 8.64 -22.91
C GLY A 38 -9.97 9.50 -22.81
N ILE A 39 -9.41 9.89 -23.97
CA ILE A 39 -8.23 10.74 -24.03
C ILE A 39 -8.63 12.08 -23.43
N ALA A 40 -8.08 12.39 -22.23
CA ALA A 40 -8.27 13.70 -21.62
C ALA A 40 -7.88 14.79 -22.63
N SER A 41 -8.67 15.85 -22.72
CA SER A 41 -8.32 16.97 -23.60
C SER A 41 -6.98 17.55 -23.14
N LYS A 42 -6.17 18.02 -24.08
CA LYS A 42 -4.83 18.58 -23.83
C LYS A 42 -4.84 19.76 -22.83
N ASP A 43 -6.00 20.31 -22.54
CA ASP A 43 -6.27 21.43 -21.61
C ASP A 43 -6.98 20.96 -20.33
N ALA A 44 -7.02 19.67 -20.04
CA ALA A 44 -7.64 19.16 -18.83
C ALA A 44 -6.81 19.51 -17.59
N MET A 45 -7.42 20.17 -16.64
CA MET A 45 -6.88 20.45 -15.33
C MET A 45 -7.37 19.35 -14.37
N LEU A 46 -6.46 18.77 -13.58
CA LEU A 46 -6.78 17.80 -12.54
C LEU A 46 -6.62 18.45 -11.16
N THR A 47 -7.60 18.27 -10.28
CA THR A 47 -7.53 18.77 -8.91
C THR A 47 -7.36 17.63 -7.93
N LEU A 48 -6.26 17.65 -7.18
CA LEU A 48 -5.90 16.69 -6.14
C LEU A 48 -5.96 17.33 -4.75
N SER A 49 -5.79 16.52 -3.70
CA SER A 49 -5.61 16.98 -2.32
C SER A 49 -4.31 16.48 -1.71
N MET A 50 -3.78 17.24 -0.74
CA MET A 50 -2.71 16.81 0.16
C MET A 50 -2.82 17.53 1.50
N ARG A 51 -2.12 17.05 2.53
CA ARG A 51 -1.95 17.78 3.80
C ARG A 51 -1.08 19.02 3.59
N ILE A 52 -1.15 19.95 4.54
CA ILE A 52 -0.26 21.11 4.55
C ILE A 52 1.17 20.60 4.76
N PRO A 53 2.10 20.78 3.79
CA PRO A 53 3.45 20.27 3.93
C PRO A 53 4.26 21.10 4.94
N GLU A 54 5.00 20.43 5.82
CA GLU A 54 6.07 21.05 6.61
C GLU A 54 7.28 21.36 5.73
N THR A 55 7.52 20.54 4.73
CA THR A 55 8.59 20.69 3.74
C THR A 55 8.16 20.11 2.39
N LEU A 56 8.67 20.69 1.31
CA LEU A 56 8.58 20.14 -0.04
C LEU A 56 9.88 19.44 -0.47
N ASN A 57 10.83 19.22 0.46
CA ASN A 57 11.95 18.34 0.23
C ASN A 57 11.49 16.87 0.39
N PRO A 58 11.50 16.05 -0.67
CA PRO A 58 10.93 14.71 -0.63
C PRO A 58 11.66 13.77 0.34
N LEU A 59 12.93 14.01 0.62
CA LEU A 59 13.74 13.17 1.53
C LEU A 59 13.54 13.51 3.01
N LEU A 60 13.00 14.69 3.32
CA LEU A 60 12.72 15.16 4.68
C LEU A 60 11.23 15.11 5.02
N ASN A 61 10.38 14.89 4.01
CA ASN A 61 8.93 14.83 4.16
C ASN A 61 8.51 13.63 5.03
N ARG A 62 7.51 13.86 5.91
CA ARG A 62 6.95 12.88 6.85
C ARG A 62 5.52 12.45 6.50
N GLU A 63 4.91 13.12 5.53
CA GLU A 63 3.49 13.03 5.23
C GLU A 63 3.27 12.30 3.90
N GLU A 64 2.53 11.18 3.92
CA GLU A 64 2.30 10.34 2.73
C GLU A 64 1.52 11.05 1.63
N THR A 65 0.55 11.92 1.99
CA THR A 65 -0.24 12.62 0.98
C THR A 65 0.60 13.65 0.23
N VAL A 66 1.55 14.28 0.94
CA VAL A 66 2.57 15.18 0.35
C VAL A 66 3.52 14.38 -0.54
N ASP A 67 3.97 13.20 -0.08
CA ASP A 67 4.84 12.31 -0.88
C ASP A 67 4.21 11.93 -2.22
N ARG A 68 2.89 11.64 -2.25
CA ARG A 68 2.17 11.35 -3.51
C ARG A 68 2.28 12.49 -4.51
N ILE A 69 2.22 13.73 -4.06
CA ILE A 69 2.37 14.90 -4.93
C ILE A 69 3.84 15.10 -5.32
N LEU A 70 4.79 14.91 -4.38
CA LEU A 70 6.22 15.04 -4.66
C LEU A 70 6.72 14.00 -5.68
N LYS A 71 6.09 12.83 -5.77
CA LYS A 71 6.37 11.83 -6.83
C LYS A 71 6.03 12.33 -8.26
N LEU A 72 5.23 13.36 -8.39
CA LEU A 72 5.01 14.02 -9.68
C LEU A 72 6.16 14.96 -10.05
N LEU A 73 6.93 15.42 -9.06
CA LEU A 73 8.02 16.38 -9.22
C LEU A 73 9.41 15.71 -9.28
N PHE A 74 9.57 14.55 -8.63
CA PHE A 74 10.86 13.88 -8.47
C PHE A 74 10.79 12.43 -8.91
N LEU A 75 11.78 11.99 -9.67
CA LEU A 75 11.95 10.59 -10.04
C LEU A 75 12.65 9.81 -8.92
N PRO A 76 12.28 8.55 -8.68
CA PRO A 76 13.00 7.67 -7.77
C PRO A 76 14.31 7.19 -8.38
N LEU A 77 15.25 6.70 -7.54
CA LEU A 77 16.45 6.05 -8.04
C LEU A 77 16.11 4.83 -8.91
N LEU A 78 15.19 4.00 -8.46
CA LEU A 78 14.54 2.92 -9.22
C LEU A 78 13.03 3.04 -9.11
N ASP A 79 12.32 2.78 -10.19
CA ASP A 79 10.88 2.59 -10.19
C ASP A 79 10.53 1.10 -10.08
N PHE A 80 9.25 0.78 -9.93
CA PHE A 80 8.79 -0.59 -9.75
C PHE A 80 7.45 -0.77 -10.46
N ASP A 81 7.32 -1.86 -11.20
CA ASP A 81 6.09 -2.22 -11.88
C ASP A 81 5.01 -2.70 -10.89
N GLU A 82 3.82 -2.99 -11.39
CA GLU A 82 2.66 -3.45 -10.60
C GLU A 82 2.93 -4.78 -9.85
N SER A 83 3.88 -5.58 -10.32
CA SER A 83 4.33 -6.80 -9.67
C SER A 83 5.41 -6.56 -8.61
N GLY A 84 5.89 -5.33 -8.46
CA GLY A 84 6.97 -4.96 -7.56
C GLY A 84 8.36 -5.29 -8.07
N LYS A 85 8.53 -5.57 -9.37
CA LYS A 85 9.86 -5.68 -10.00
C LYS A 85 10.46 -4.34 -10.26
N ALA A 86 11.75 -4.20 -9.97
CA ALA A 86 12.50 -2.98 -10.24
C ALA A 86 12.54 -2.65 -11.74
N CYS A 87 12.25 -1.39 -12.06
CA CYS A 87 12.25 -0.81 -13.40
C CYS A 87 13.21 0.37 -13.47
N PRO A 88 13.76 0.69 -14.64
CA PRO A 88 14.58 1.87 -14.83
C PRO A 88 13.83 3.17 -14.53
N ALA A 89 14.50 4.08 -13.80
CA ALA A 89 14.11 5.47 -13.61
C ALA A 89 15.35 6.36 -13.67
N VAL A 90 15.84 6.92 -12.56
CA VAL A 90 17.12 7.62 -12.53
C VAL A 90 18.27 6.66 -12.87
N ALA A 91 18.29 5.46 -12.28
CA ALA A 91 19.19 4.40 -12.71
C ALA A 91 18.59 3.65 -13.92
N GLN A 92 19.39 3.53 -14.99
CA GLN A 92 18.99 2.89 -16.23
C GLN A 92 19.28 1.37 -16.23
N ASN A 93 20.36 0.95 -15.59
CA ASN A 93 20.73 -0.44 -15.41
C ASN A 93 21.56 -0.61 -14.14
N TRP A 94 21.63 -1.84 -13.65
CA TRP A 94 22.32 -2.18 -12.40
C TRP A 94 22.77 -3.64 -12.39
N GLU A 95 23.78 -3.92 -11.56
CA GLU A 95 24.32 -5.26 -11.36
C GLU A 95 24.79 -5.44 -9.91
N PHE A 96 24.35 -6.52 -9.28
CA PHE A 96 24.81 -6.89 -7.93
C PHE A 96 26.24 -7.45 -7.97
N SER A 97 27.01 -7.14 -6.94
CA SER A 97 28.27 -7.85 -6.67
C SER A 97 28.01 -9.33 -6.35
N ALA A 98 29.02 -10.17 -6.54
CA ALA A 98 28.89 -11.63 -6.32
C ALA A 98 28.49 -11.99 -4.87
N ASP A 99 28.82 -11.16 -3.90
CA ASP A 99 28.45 -11.33 -2.49
C ASP A 99 27.09 -10.70 -2.14
N GLY A 100 26.43 -10.04 -3.10
CA GLY A 100 25.12 -9.38 -2.92
C GLY A 100 25.14 -8.14 -2.01
N ARG A 101 26.33 -7.65 -1.60
CA ARG A 101 26.48 -6.54 -0.65
C ARG A 101 26.62 -5.18 -1.32
N SER A 102 26.75 -5.13 -2.63
CA SER A 102 26.78 -3.88 -3.36
C SER A 102 26.06 -3.98 -4.69
N LEU A 103 25.57 -2.85 -5.18
CA LEU A 103 24.85 -2.69 -6.43
C LEU A 103 25.48 -1.58 -7.24
N SER A 104 26.12 -1.94 -8.35
CA SER A 104 26.65 -0.97 -9.31
C SER A 104 25.52 -0.50 -10.22
N MET A 105 25.39 0.80 -10.44
CA MET A 105 24.31 1.41 -11.20
C MET A 105 24.84 2.43 -12.19
N ASN A 106 24.30 2.42 -13.42
CA ASN A 106 24.52 3.49 -14.40
C ASN A 106 23.28 4.37 -14.47
N LEU A 107 23.46 5.66 -14.36
CA LEU A 107 22.40 6.66 -14.39
C LEU A 107 22.03 7.03 -15.82
N ASN A 108 20.78 7.42 -16.01
CA ASN A 108 20.30 7.92 -17.30
C ASN A 108 20.84 9.33 -17.59
N SER A 109 21.78 9.45 -18.49
CA SER A 109 22.45 10.71 -18.83
C SER A 109 21.54 11.75 -19.52
N ASN A 110 20.32 11.37 -19.92
CA ASN A 110 19.36 12.28 -20.55
C ASN A 110 18.53 13.07 -19.54
N ILE A 111 18.56 12.70 -18.26
CA ILE A 111 17.78 13.39 -17.23
C ILE A 111 18.39 14.75 -16.95
N ARG A 112 17.50 15.75 -16.87
CA ARG A 112 17.81 17.13 -16.52
C ARG A 112 16.89 17.58 -15.40
N TRP A 113 17.45 18.35 -14.50
CA TRP A 113 16.68 19.08 -13.51
C TRP A 113 15.86 20.20 -14.18
N GLN A 114 14.82 20.65 -13.50
CA GLN A 114 13.96 21.75 -13.99
C GLN A 114 14.71 23.08 -14.16
N ASP A 115 15.87 23.26 -13.53
CA ASP A 115 16.77 24.39 -13.73
C ASP A 115 17.69 24.24 -14.98
N GLY A 116 17.57 23.12 -15.70
CA GLY A 116 18.34 22.79 -16.90
C GLY A 116 19.67 22.09 -16.64
N THR A 117 20.12 21.95 -15.40
CA THR A 117 21.36 21.24 -15.04
C THR A 117 21.21 19.73 -15.21
N ALA A 118 22.31 19.01 -15.47
CA ALA A 118 22.29 17.57 -15.65
C ALA A 118 22.24 16.85 -14.32
N LEU A 119 21.44 15.78 -14.22
CA LEU A 119 21.52 14.82 -13.11
C LEU A 119 22.83 14.02 -13.20
N THR A 120 23.53 13.90 -12.09
CA THR A 120 24.81 13.22 -11.98
C THR A 120 24.91 12.29 -10.77
N ALA A 121 25.99 11.53 -10.70
CA ALA A 121 26.29 10.69 -9.55
C ALA A 121 26.41 11.46 -8.22
N ASP A 122 26.80 12.73 -8.26
CA ASP A 122 26.89 13.59 -7.07
C ASP A 122 25.51 13.82 -6.43
N ASP A 123 24.44 13.91 -7.24
CA ASP A 123 23.07 14.07 -6.76
C ASP A 123 22.59 12.82 -6.03
N VAL A 124 22.91 11.63 -6.53
CA VAL A 124 22.58 10.36 -5.86
C VAL A 124 23.31 10.21 -4.54
N VAL A 125 24.62 10.50 -4.52
CA VAL A 125 25.42 10.48 -3.27
C VAL A 125 24.88 11.48 -2.25
N TYR A 126 24.53 12.68 -2.70
CA TYR A 126 23.94 13.72 -1.87
C TYR A 126 22.58 13.28 -1.29
N SER A 127 21.71 12.67 -2.11
CA SER A 127 20.40 12.18 -1.68
C SER A 127 20.50 11.10 -0.61
N VAL A 128 21.41 10.12 -0.78
CA VAL A 128 21.65 9.07 0.24
C VAL A 128 22.18 9.68 1.54
N ASN A 129 23.07 10.67 1.46
CA ASN A 129 23.58 11.35 2.66
C ASN A 129 22.51 12.21 3.35
N THR A 130 21.61 12.82 2.58
CA THR A 130 20.45 13.55 3.11
C THR A 130 19.52 12.60 3.86
N LEU A 131 19.19 11.43 3.30
CA LEU A 131 18.39 10.41 3.98
C LEU A 131 19.04 9.92 5.29
N ARG A 132 20.37 9.80 5.32
CA ARG A 132 21.07 9.40 6.56
C ARG A 132 20.80 10.36 7.71
N ASN A 133 20.68 11.66 7.42
CA ASN A 133 20.47 12.74 8.38
C ASN A 133 18.98 13.16 8.48
N ALA A 134 18.08 12.53 7.72
CA ALA A 134 16.66 12.83 7.75
C ALA A 134 16.04 12.45 9.11
N PRO A 135 14.91 13.07 9.50
CA PRO A 135 14.15 12.69 10.68
C PRO A 135 13.79 11.19 10.66
N GLU A 136 13.67 10.57 11.83
CA GLU A 136 13.40 9.13 11.95
C GLU A 136 12.06 8.73 11.35
N ASP A 137 11.09 9.64 11.36
CA ASP A 137 9.75 9.50 10.82
C ASP A 137 9.59 10.01 9.37
N ALA A 138 10.68 10.40 8.70
CA ALA A 138 10.62 10.75 7.28
C ALA A 138 10.27 9.52 6.42
N VAL A 139 9.43 9.72 5.39
CA VAL A 139 8.84 8.65 4.56
C VAL A 139 9.88 7.64 4.07
N TYR A 140 11.05 8.10 3.66
CA TYR A 140 12.10 7.23 3.11
C TYR A 140 13.22 6.88 4.11
N LYS A 141 13.13 7.29 5.38
CA LYS A 141 14.20 7.06 6.37
C LYS A 141 14.55 5.59 6.55
N GLN A 142 13.57 4.70 6.44
CA GLN A 142 13.75 3.25 6.58
C GLN A 142 14.71 2.64 5.55
N VAL A 143 14.99 3.33 4.44
CA VAL A 143 16.04 2.95 3.47
C VAL A 143 17.39 2.76 4.17
N MET A 144 17.69 3.57 5.18
CA MET A 144 18.94 3.52 5.92
C MET A 144 19.10 2.27 6.80
N ASN A 145 18.06 1.47 6.98
CA ASN A 145 18.17 0.16 7.62
C ASN A 145 18.89 -0.85 6.72
N TYR A 146 18.83 -0.66 5.41
CA TYR A 146 19.41 -1.55 4.39
C TYR A 146 20.64 -0.95 3.76
N VAL A 147 20.65 0.34 3.43
CA VAL A 147 21.74 1.04 2.75
C VAL A 147 22.76 1.54 3.76
N SER A 148 24.01 1.08 3.64
CA SER A 148 25.13 1.56 4.45
C SER A 148 25.88 2.72 3.81
N GLY A 149 25.83 2.87 2.46
CA GLY A 149 26.50 3.94 1.75
C GLY A 149 26.21 4.00 0.27
N CYS A 150 26.67 5.12 -0.31
CA CYS A 150 26.70 5.35 -1.74
C CYS A 150 28.01 6.02 -2.11
N SER A 151 28.66 5.57 -3.16
CA SER A 151 29.88 6.16 -3.69
C SER A 151 29.81 6.36 -5.19
N LYS A 152 30.34 7.46 -5.67
CA LYS A 152 30.50 7.79 -7.09
C LYS A 152 31.64 6.98 -7.68
N THR A 153 31.40 6.36 -8.84
CA THR A 153 32.42 5.62 -9.62
C THR A 153 32.71 6.26 -10.97
N GLY A 154 31.87 7.19 -11.38
CA GLY A 154 32.00 7.99 -12.60
C GLY A 154 31.01 9.13 -12.57
N THR A 155 30.94 9.96 -13.64
CA THR A 155 30.00 11.09 -13.72
C THR A 155 28.53 10.60 -13.63
N ASN A 156 28.22 9.48 -14.28
CA ASN A 156 26.88 8.90 -14.35
C ASN A 156 26.87 7.45 -13.79
N SER A 157 27.72 7.15 -12.83
CA SER A 157 27.73 5.82 -12.20
C SER A 157 28.01 5.90 -10.72
N VAL A 158 27.28 5.05 -9.97
CA VAL A 158 27.38 4.93 -8.50
C VAL A 158 27.42 3.47 -8.08
N VAL A 159 27.92 3.24 -6.87
CA VAL A 159 27.78 1.97 -6.17
C VAL A 159 27.03 2.23 -4.87
N ILE A 160 25.90 1.56 -4.70
CA ILE A 160 25.17 1.47 -3.43
C ILE A 160 25.73 0.29 -2.65
N THR A 161 26.06 0.49 -1.36
CA THR A 161 26.53 -0.57 -0.45
C THR A 161 25.42 -0.86 0.56
N PHE A 162 25.13 -2.13 0.78
CA PHE A 162 24.14 -2.60 1.74
C PHE A 162 24.79 -3.07 3.04
N ARG A 163 24.04 -3.08 4.13
CA ARG A 163 24.50 -3.58 5.43
C ARG A 163 24.68 -5.09 5.39
N ASP A 164 23.70 -5.78 4.80
CA ASP A 164 23.66 -7.23 4.67
C ASP A 164 23.22 -7.63 3.26
N SER A 165 23.46 -8.89 2.89
CA SER A 165 23.08 -9.43 1.60
C SER A 165 21.67 -10.03 1.68
N PHE A 166 20.68 -9.28 1.16
CA PHE A 166 19.30 -9.74 0.98
C PHE A 166 18.84 -9.51 -0.45
N SER A 167 18.07 -10.44 -1.00
CA SER A 167 17.49 -10.31 -2.34
C SER A 167 16.56 -9.09 -2.48
N SER A 168 15.91 -8.69 -1.39
CA SER A 168 15.00 -7.54 -1.32
C SER A 168 15.69 -6.18 -1.11
N ASN A 169 17.01 -6.12 -1.01
CA ASN A 169 17.73 -4.85 -0.84
C ASN A 169 17.41 -3.84 -1.96
N ILE A 170 17.12 -4.33 -3.16
CA ILE A 170 16.75 -3.48 -4.30
C ILE A 170 15.44 -2.70 -4.03
N ASP A 171 14.52 -3.26 -3.24
CA ASP A 171 13.24 -2.61 -2.91
C ASP A 171 13.42 -1.34 -2.07
N ALA A 172 14.53 -1.21 -1.36
CA ALA A 172 14.88 0.00 -0.62
C ALA A 172 15.22 1.20 -1.53
N LEU A 173 15.46 0.98 -2.84
CA LEU A 173 15.93 2.03 -3.74
C LEU A 173 14.81 2.82 -4.43
N ARG A 174 13.63 2.88 -3.83
CA ARG A 174 12.43 3.62 -4.29
C ARG A 174 12.46 5.11 -3.93
N PHE A 175 13.50 5.60 -3.28
CA PHE A 175 13.56 6.97 -2.81
C PHE A 175 13.87 7.95 -3.95
N PRO A 176 13.31 9.18 -3.90
CA PRO A 176 13.56 10.20 -4.91
C PRO A 176 14.99 10.75 -4.82
N ILE A 177 15.50 11.22 -5.97
CA ILE A 177 16.78 11.90 -6.05
C ILE A 177 16.54 13.41 -6.04
N ILE A 178 17.46 14.17 -5.41
CA ILE A 178 17.39 15.63 -5.35
C ILE A 178 18.69 16.26 -5.85
N PRO A 179 18.66 17.45 -6.49
CA PRO A 179 19.87 18.11 -7.01
C PRO A 179 20.77 18.63 -5.90
N ALA A 180 21.98 18.08 -5.80
CA ALA A 180 22.98 18.46 -4.81
C ALA A 180 23.31 19.95 -4.84
N GLY A 181 23.51 20.50 -6.04
CA GLY A 181 23.84 21.91 -6.23
C GLY A 181 22.76 22.86 -5.74
N TYR A 182 21.50 22.48 -5.83
CA TYR A 182 20.37 23.28 -5.36
C TYR A 182 20.15 23.16 -3.84
N TYR A 183 20.12 21.91 -3.33
CA TYR A 183 19.75 21.68 -1.92
C TYR A 183 20.89 21.88 -0.92
N SER A 184 22.16 21.88 -1.35
CA SER A 184 23.31 22.05 -0.43
C SER A 184 23.58 23.50 0.00
N GLY A 185 23.05 24.47 -0.70
CA GLY A 185 23.44 25.89 -0.54
C GLY A 185 22.35 26.87 -0.19
N GLN A 186 21.07 26.48 -0.15
CA GLN A 186 19.96 27.41 -0.02
C GLN A 186 19.09 27.13 1.21
N SER A 187 18.66 28.22 1.88
CA SER A 187 17.79 28.15 3.05
C SER A 187 16.30 27.95 2.71
N ASP A 188 15.87 28.17 1.46
CA ASP A 188 14.45 28.16 1.04
C ASP A 188 14.06 26.99 0.13
N THR A 189 14.90 25.94 0.12
CA THR A 189 14.64 24.72 -0.67
C THR A 189 13.39 23.94 -0.23
N ASN A 190 12.87 24.23 0.96
CA ASN A 190 11.70 23.55 1.50
C ASN A 190 10.37 24.01 0.88
N THR A 191 10.35 25.17 0.20
CA THR A 191 9.14 25.76 -0.38
C THR A 191 9.16 25.86 -1.89
N LYS A 192 10.34 25.68 -2.53
CA LYS A 192 10.52 25.72 -3.98
C LYS A 192 11.28 24.47 -4.45
N PRO A 193 10.58 23.36 -4.63
CA PRO A 193 11.24 22.14 -5.09
C PRO A 193 11.74 22.31 -6.54
N VAL A 194 12.96 21.83 -6.81
CA VAL A 194 13.52 21.65 -8.14
C VAL A 194 13.68 20.15 -8.37
N GLY A 195 12.88 19.60 -9.26
CA GLY A 195 12.81 18.17 -9.53
C GLY A 195 13.22 17.80 -10.96
N ASP A 196 13.02 16.56 -11.31
CA ASP A 196 13.29 15.95 -12.63
C ASP A 196 12.08 15.16 -13.16
N GLY A 197 10.95 15.25 -12.45
CA GLY A 197 9.71 14.53 -12.75
C GLY A 197 8.89 15.13 -13.88
N PRO A 198 7.73 14.48 -14.18
CA PRO A 198 6.84 14.89 -15.28
C PRO A 198 6.17 16.24 -15.07
N TYR A 199 6.10 16.74 -13.84
CA TYR A 199 5.53 18.04 -13.51
C TYR A 199 6.55 18.90 -12.77
N GLU A 200 6.38 20.22 -12.89
CA GLU A 200 7.11 21.23 -12.11
C GLU A 200 6.14 22.15 -11.37
N MET A 201 6.58 22.70 -10.24
CA MET A 201 5.76 23.61 -9.48
C MET A 201 5.72 25.00 -10.13
N GLU A 202 4.53 25.46 -10.49
CA GLU A 202 4.31 26.81 -11.04
C GLU A 202 4.12 27.83 -9.92
N SER A 203 3.29 27.51 -8.92
CA SER A 203 3.03 28.39 -7.78
C SER A 203 2.66 27.60 -6.53
N TYR A 204 2.93 28.19 -5.37
CA TYR A 204 2.58 27.65 -4.06
C TYR A 204 2.08 28.74 -3.13
N GLN A 205 0.84 28.62 -2.68
CA GLN A 205 0.26 29.42 -1.60
C GLN A 205 0.17 28.56 -0.36
N GLN A 206 0.98 28.85 0.63
CA GLN A 206 1.03 28.10 1.88
C GLN A 206 -0.36 27.91 2.49
N ALA A 207 -0.65 26.67 2.92
CA ALA A 207 -1.92 26.26 3.52
C ALA A 207 -3.18 26.46 2.65
N SER A 208 -3.04 26.70 1.36
CA SER A 208 -4.15 26.92 0.42
C SER A 208 -4.06 26.00 -0.79
N GLU A 209 -3.16 26.31 -1.72
CA GLU A 209 -3.11 25.65 -3.03
C GLU A 209 -1.68 25.59 -3.59
N MET A 210 -1.37 24.51 -4.29
CA MET A 210 -0.20 24.39 -5.15
C MET A 210 -0.68 24.17 -6.59
N LYS A 211 0.01 24.81 -7.55
CA LYS A 211 -0.21 24.56 -8.98
C LYS A 211 1.03 23.93 -9.59
N LEU A 212 0.79 22.86 -10.31
CA LEU A 212 1.81 22.16 -11.09
C LEU A 212 1.47 22.28 -12.56
N LYS A 213 2.50 22.35 -13.41
CA LYS A 213 2.38 22.28 -14.85
C LYS A 213 3.28 21.18 -15.38
N ALA A 214 2.95 20.64 -16.56
CA ALA A 214 3.80 19.66 -17.24
C ALA A 214 5.21 20.23 -17.47
N SER A 215 6.22 19.48 -17.07
CA SER A 215 7.62 19.90 -17.19
C SER A 215 8.12 19.74 -18.62
N ALA A 216 8.68 20.81 -19.18
CA ALA A 216 9.30 20.79 -20.50
C ALA A 216 10.67 20.08 -20.50
N SER A 217 11.31 19.93 -19.35
CA SER A 217 12.61 19.26 -19.19
C SER A 217 12.49 17.76 -18.90
N TYR A 218 11.27 17.25 -18.73
CA TYR A 218 11.06 15.82 -18.46
C TYR A 218 11.55 14.95 -19.61
N TYR A 219 12.40 13.98 -19.31
CA TYR A 219 13.00 13.10 -20.33
C TYR A 219 12.05 12.06 -20.91
N GLY A 220 10.93 11.79 -20.25
CA GLY A 220 9.89 10.84 -20.69
C GLY A 220 8.85 11.48 -21.60
N SER A 221 7.72 10.80 -21.76
CA SER A 221 6.60 11.31 -22.55
C SER A 221 5.93 12.49 -21.85
N THR A 222 5.57 13.51 -22.62
CA THR A 222 4.81 14.67 -22.10
C THR A 222 3.50 14.20 -21.46
N PRO A 223 3.17 14.61 -20.23
CA PRO A 223 1.90 14.28 -19.60
C PRO A 223 0.70 14.74 -20.44
N GLN A 224 -0.36 13.95 -20.47
CA GLN A 224 -1.61 14.32 -21.17
C GLN A 224 -2.38 15.43 -20.43
N ILE A 225 -2.27 15.49 -19.10
CA ILE A 225 -2.83 16.55 -18.28
C ILE A 225 -1.79 17.64 -18.17
N SER A 226 -2.10 18.85 -18.66
CA SER A 226 -1.15 19.96 -18.71
C SER A 226 -0.95 20.64 -17.33
N GLU A 227 -2.00 20.68 -16.52
CA GLU A 227 -2.02 21.35 -15.22
C GLU A 227 -2.62 20.48 -14.12
N ILE A 228 -2.02 20.51 -12.94
CA ILE A 228 -2.54 19.91 -11.73
C ILE A 228 -2.67 20.98 -10.65
N ARG A 229 -3.86 21.08 -10.07
CA ARG A 229 -4.12 21.90 -8.88
C ARG A 229 -4.14 20.99 -7.67
N VAL A 230 -3.42 21.34 -6.63
CA VAL A 230 -3.37 20.58 -5.37
C VAL A 230 -3.91 21.42 -4.24
N LYS A 231 -5.05 21.04 -3.67
CA LYS A 231 -5.67 21.72 -2.53
C LYS A 231 -5.14 21.17 -1.21
N MET A 232 -4.92 22.06 -0.24
CA MET A 232 -4.53 21.66 1.10
C MET A 232 -5.76 21.28 1.92
N THR A 233 -5.71 20.15 2.59
CA THR A 233 -6.78 19.60 3.42
C THR A 233 -6.26 19.23 4.81
N ALA A 234 -7.14 19.21 5.80
CA ALA A 234 -6.77 18.96 7.19
C ALA A 234 -6.76 17.47 7.58
N GLY A 235 -7.50 16.61 6.84
CA GLY A 235 -7.65 15.20 7.19
C GLY A 235 -8.48 14.44 6.16
N GLU A 236 -8.60 13.12 6.35
CA GLU A 236 -9.33 12.23 5.45
C GLU A 236 -10.81 12.64 5.29
N GLU A 237 -11.48 13.06 6.37
CA GLU A 237 -12.85 13.54 6.31
C GLU A 237 -12.99 14.79 5.39
N THR A 238 -12.01 15.68 5.43
CA THR A 238 -12.00 16.85 4.53
C THR A 238 -11.68 16.48 3.10
N ASP A 239 -10.88 15.43 2.84
CA ASP A 239 -10.65 14.89 1.50
C ASP A 239 -11.94 14.30 0.92
N ILE A 240 -12.65 13.49 1.71
CA ILE A 240 -13.94 12.90 1.33
C ILE A 240 -14.94 14.00 1.00
N ASN A 241 -15.11 14.98 1.89
CA ASN A 241 -16.03 16.09 1.67
C ASN A 241 -15.67 16.92 0.42
N ALA A 242 -14.37 17.17 0.18
CA ALA A 242 -13.90 17.91 -1.00
C ALA A 242 -14.22 17.14 -2.30
N PHE A 243 -14.05 15.83 -2.30
CA PHE A 243 -14.40 14.98 -3.45
C PHE A 243 -15.92 14.93 -3.67
N GLU A 244 -16.72 14.70 -2.65
CA GLU A 244 -18.18 14.65 -2.74
C GLU A 244 -18.80 15.98 -3.21
N GLN A 245 -18.13 17.12 -2.92
CA GLN A 245 -18.53 18.44 -3.39
C GLN A 245 -17.96 18.81 -4.77
N GLY A 246 -17.22 17.90 -5.42
CA GLY A 246 -16.58 18.17 -6.71
C GLY A 246 -15.46 19.21 -6.65
N MET A 247 -14.88 19.43 -5.47
CA MET A 247 -13.75 20.35 -5.29
C MET A 247 -12.41 19.69 -5.60
N THR A 248 -12.34 18.36 -5.58
CA THR A 248 -11.22 17.54 -6.02
C THR A 248 -11.74 16.46 -6.98
N ASP A 249 -10.91 16.08 -7.95
CA ASP A 249 -11.29 15.10 -8.97
C ASP A 249 -10.90 13.66 -8.58
N VAL A 250 -10.03 13.50 -7.60
CA VAL A 250 -9.53 12.20 -7.14
C VAL A 250 -9.60 12.13 -5.62
N LEU A 251 -10.13 11.02 -5.12
CA LEU A 251 -10.09 10.61 -3.72
C LEU A 251 -9.27 9.33 -3.61
N VAL A 252 -8.20 9.33 -2.84
CA VAL A 252 -7.47 8.14 -2.44
C VAL A 252 -7.83 7.82 -1.00
N THR A 253 -8.52 6.72 -0.78
CA THR A 253 -9.01 6.33 0.55
C THR A 253 -8.87 4.82 0.75
N ASN A 254 -8.74 4.40 2.00
CA ASN A 254 -8.89 3.04 2.47
C ASN A 254 -10.16 2.86 3.34
N ALA A 255 -11.06 3.83 3.28
CA ALA A 255 -12.33 3.78 4.00
C ALA A 255 -13.15 2.55 3.57
N MET A 256 -13.70 1.84 4.53
CA MET A 256 -14.45 0.58 4.30
C MET A 256 -15.72 0.80 3.49
N ASP A 257 -16.31 2.00 3.54
CA ASP A 257 -17.51 2.37 2.81
C ASP A 257 -17.23 2.99 1.42
N ALA A 258 -15.98 2.94 0.95
CA ALA A 258 -15.59 3.48 -0.36
C ALA A 258 -16.39 2.88 -1.53
N GLY A 259 -17.01 1.70 -1.35
CA GLY A 259 -17.93 1.10 -2.31
C GLY A 259 -19.11 1.97 -2.70
N LYS A 260 -19.48 2.98 -1.90
CA LYS A 260 -20.52 3.96 -2.27
C LYS A 260 -20.16 4.79 -3.51
N TYR A 261 -18.86 4.86 -3.87
CA TYR A 261 -18.37 5.57 -5.06
C TYR A 261 -18.23 4.68 -6.30
N ALA A 262 -18.63 3.41 -6.21
CA ALA A 262 -18.53 2.46 -7.34
C ALA A 262 -19.62 2.65 -8.43
N ASP A 263 -20.47 3.68 -8.32
CA ASP A 263 -21.44 4.02 -9.38
C ASP A 263 -20.71 4.71 -10.54
N GLU A 264 -20.47 3.96 -11.61
CA GLU A 264 -19.76 4.40 -12.81
C GLU A 264 -20.41 5.61 -13.50
N SER A 265 -21.69 5.92 -13.19
CA SER A 265 -22.38 7.10 -13.72
C SER A 265 -21.89 8.41 -13.07
N VAL A 266 -21.23 8.32 -11.91
CA VAL A 266 -20.79 9.48 -11.11
C VAL A 266 -19.29 9.54 -10.98
N SER A 267 -18.62 8.39 -10.74
CA SER A 267 -17.17 8.31 -10.54
C SER A 267 -16.61 6.97 -11.00
N GLY A 268 -15.43 6.98 -11.61
CA GLY A 268 -14.67 5.77 -11.89
C GLY A 268 -13.95 5.29 -10.62
N MET A 269 -14.17 4.04 -10.21
CA MET A 269 -13.45 3.44 -9.09
C MET A 269 -12.29 2.58 -9.59
N HIS A 270 -11.09 2.91 -9.18
CA HIS A 270 -9.90 2.10 -9.43
C HIS A 270 -9.42 1.47 -8.13
N GLN A 271 -9.47 0.15 -8.05
CA GLN A 271 -9.06 -0.61 -6.87
C GLN A 271 -7.66 -1.19 -7.07
N PHE A 272 -6.79 -0.97 -6.10
CA PHE A 272 -5.45 -1.58 -6.08
C PHE A 272 -5.16 -2.19 -4.71
N THR A 273 -4.34 -3.24 -4.70
CA THR A 273 -3.89 -3.89 -3.47
C THR A 273 -2.73 -3.08 -2.88
N SER A 274 -2.91 -2.55 -1.68
CA SER A 274 -1.85 -1.87 -0.94
C SER A 274 -0.84 -2.87 -0.36
N ASN A 275 0.27 -2.37 0.18
CA ASN A 275 1.21 -3.18 0.94
C ASN A 275 0.88 -3.21 2.45
N GLN A 276 -0.29 -2.70 2.84
CA GLN A 276 -0.78 -2.86 4.21
C GLN A 276 -1.24 -4.31 4.41
N TYR A 277 -0.85 -4.88 5.54
CA TYR A 277 -1.05 -6.28 5.86
C TYR A 277 -1.53 -6.41 7.30
N ASP A 278 -2.77 -6.85 7.48
CA ASP A 278 -3.31 -7.16 8.80
C ASP A 278 -3.08 -8.63 9.13
N PHE A 279 -2.60 -8.91 10.33
CA PHE A 279 -2.19 -10.25 10.74
C PHE A 279 -2.54 -10.54 12.20
N ILE A 280 -2.53 -11.82 12.54
CA ILE A 280 -2.56 -12.32 13.92
C ILE A 280 -1.18 -12.85 14.25
N GLY A 281 -0.47 -12.19 15.15
CA GLY A 281 0.87 -12.58 15.58
C GLY A 281 0.86 -13.37 16.90
N PHE A 282 1.82 -14.30 17.06
CA PHE A 282 2.00 -15.13 18.26
C PHE A 282 3.22 -14.66 19.05
N ASN A 283 3.11 -14.56 20.37
CA ASN A 283 4.24 -14.27 21.23
C ASN A 283 5.06 -15.53 21.54
N PHE A 284 6.07 -15.81 20.75
CA PHE A 284 6.95 -16.97 20.94
C PHE A 284 7.82 -16.93 22.21
N ARG A 285 7.83 -15.83 22.98
CA ARG A 285 8.47 -15.80 24.30
C ARG A 285 7.70 -16.63 25.33
N LYS A 286 6.41 -16.93 25.08
CA LYS A 286 5.55 -17.74 25.96
C LYS A 286 5.48 -19.19 25.48
N GLU A 287 5.60 -20.13 26.42
CA GLU A 287 5.66 -21.58 26.12
C GLU A 287 4.45 -22.10 25.36
N LEU A 288 3.24 -21.62 25.66
CA LEU A 288 2.01 -22.01 24.98
C LEU A 288 2.13 -21.90 23.45
N TRP A 289 2.74 -20.81 22.97
CA TRP A 289 2.85 -20.51 21.54
C TRP A 289 4.03 -21.19 20.86
N LYS A 290 4.88 -21.91 21.58
CA LYS A 290 5.90 -22.80 21.00
C LYS A 290 5.29 -24.11 20.49
N ASP A 291 4.14 -24.53 21.04
CA ASP A 291 3.41 -25.69 20.54
C ASP A 291 2.77 -25.39 19.17
N LYS A 292 3.27 -26.09 18.14
CA LYS A 292 2.79 -25.93 16.76
C LYS A 292 1.29 -26.25 16.64
N SER A 293 0.81 -27.26 17.35
CA SER A 293 -0.59 -27.69 17.27
C SER A 293 -1.54 -26.65 17.85
N VAL A 294 -1.12 -25.94 18.89
CA VAL A 294 -1.90 -24.82 19.45
C VAL A 294 -1.98 -23.66 18.44
N ARG A 295 -0.86 -23.32 17.76
CA ARG A 295 -0.89 -22.30 16.73
C ARG A 295 -1.74 -22.72 15.52
N GLN A 296 -1.68 -23.98 15.11
CA GLN A 296 -2.53 -24.50 14.04
C GLN A 296 -4.01 -24.45 14.42
N ALA A 297 -4.33 -24.77 15.69
CA ALA A 297 -5.70 -24.65 16.17
C ALA A 297 -6.22 -23.19 16.06
N VAL A 298 -5.42 -22.21 16.46
CA VAL A 298 -5.77 -20.79 16.27
C VAL A 298 -5.95 -20.48 14.78
N ALA A 299 -5.05 -20.93 13.91
CA ALA A 299 -5.15 -20.65 12.48
C ALA A 299 -6.44 -21.21 11.85
N TYR A 300 -6.86 -22.43 12.24
CA TYR A 300 -8.12 -23.04 11.79
C TYR A 300 -9.36 -22.40 12.42
N ALA A 301 -9.21 -21.68 13.53
CA ALA A 301 -10.32 -20.98 14.20
C ALA A 301 -10.58 -19.58 13.64
N VAL A 302 -9.72 -19.04 12.75
CA VAL A 302 -9.91 -17.71 12.17
C VAL A 302 -10.87 -17.78 10.98
N PRO A 303 -12.06 -17.15 11.04
CA PRO A 303 -13.05 -17.16 9.97
C PRO A 303 -12.71 -16.09 8.90
N ARG A 304 -11.64 -16.32 8.14
CA ARG A 304 -11.02 -15.33 7.23
C ARG A 304 -11.99 -14.79 6.19
N ASP A 305 -12.86 -15.64 5.59
CA ASP A 305 -13.85 -15.18 4.61
C ASP A 305 -14.89 -14.27 5.25
N ASN A 306 -15.38 -14.61 6.45
CA ASN A 306 -16.30 -13.76 7.18
C ASN A 306 -15.67 -12.42 7.57
N LEU A 307 -14.41 -12.42 7.99
CA LEU A 307 -13.68 -11.18 8.30
C LEU A 307 -13.49 -10.32 7.05
N LYS A 308 -13.16 -10.92 5.91
CA LYS A 308 -13.06 -10.20 4.64
C LYS A 308 -14.39 -9.54 4.25
N GLU A 309 -15.49 -10.24 4.44
CA GLU A 309 -16.82 -9.71 4.13
C GLU A 309 -17.29 -8.66 5.13
N SER A 310 -17.23 -8.98 6.43
CA SER A 310 -17.84 -8.14 7.48
C SER A 310 -17.00 -6.94 7.90
N VAL A 311 -15.67 -7.04 7.86
CA VAL A 311 -14.76 -5.97 8.26
C VAL A 311 -14.31 -5.15 7.06
N TYR A 312 -13.99 -5.82 5.95
CA TYR A 312 -13.40 -5.16 4.77
C TYR A 312 -14.38 -5.00 3.61
N LEU A 313 -15.66 -5.40 3.76
CA LEU A 313 -16.69 -5.33 2.71
C LEU A 313 -16.20 -5.90 1.36
N ASN A 314 -15.37 -6.95 1.41
CA ASN A 314 -14.67 -7.60 0.28
C ASN A 314 -13.56 -6.77 -0.39
N TYR A 315 -13.17 -5.60 0.14
CA TYR A 315 -12.09 -4.76 -0.39
C TYR A 315 -10.68 -5.17 0.08
N ALA A 316 -10.52 -6.32 0.72
CA ALA A 316 -9.23 -6.89 1.08
C ALA A 316 -8.90 -8.14 0.25
N ALA A 317 -7.63 -8.33 -0.06
CA ALA A 317 -7.11 -9.58 -0.62
C ALA A 317 -6.67 -10.52 0.51
N MET A 318 -7.09 -11.79 0.47
CA MET A 318 -6.57 -12.79 1.41
C MET A 318 -5.18 -13.23 0.99
N THR A 319 -4.29 -13.36 1.96
CA THR A 319 -2.93 -13.87 1.72
C THR A 319 -2.55 -14.90 2.79
N ASN A 320 -1.70 -15.84 2.43
CA ASN A 320 -1.15 -16.85 3.34
C ASN A 320 0.31 -16.56 3.72
N THR A 321 0.86 -15.48 3.20
CA THR A 321 2.22 -14.99 3.48
C THR A 321 2.18 -13.48 3.65
N PRO A 322 3.16 -12.85 4.29
CA PRO A 322 3.23 -11.38 4.39
C PRO A 322 3.68 -10.71 3.08
N ILE A 323 3.55 -11.41 1.96
CA ILE A 323 3.87 -10.88 0.62
C ILE A 323 2.57 -10.54 -0.10
N ASN A 324 2.53 -9.37 -0.75
CA ASN A 324 1.39 -8.98 -1.56
C ASN A 324 1.11 -10.03 -2.64
N PRO A 325 -0.12 -10.54 -2.77
CA PRO A 325 -0.46 -11.57 -3.76
C PRO A 325 -0.17 -11.21 -5.23
N LYS A 326 -0.05 -9.92 -5.54
CA LYS A 326 0.36 -9.44 -6.88
C LYS A 326 1.88 -9.37 -7.06
N SER A 327 2.65 -9.53 -5.98
CA SER A 327 4.11 -9.45 -6.05
C SER A 327 4.70 -10.65 -6.78
N TRP A 328 5.75 -10.41 -7.57
CA TRP A 328 6.55 -11.47 -8.19
C TRP A 328 7.25 -12.39 -7.18
N LEU A 329 7.33 -11.98 -5.90
CA LEU A 329 7.86 -12.77 -4.78
C LEU A 329 6.79 -13.66 -4.13
N TYR A 330 5.52 -13.56 -4.54
CA TYR A 330 4.45 -14.31 -3.91
C TYR A 330 4.53 -15.80 -4.26
N GLU A 331 4.51 -16.65 -3.24
CA GLU A 331 4.49 -18.11 -3.37
C GLU A 331 3.07 -18.62 -3.05
N GLU A 332 2.44 -19.24 -4.04
CA GLU A 332 1.09 -19.81 -3.90
C GLU A 332 1.08 -21.17 -3.18
N ASN A 333 2.18 -21.94 -3.31
CA ASN A 333 2.27 -23.30 -2.76
C ASN A 333 2.71 -23.30 -1.30
N VAL A 334 1.97 -22.57 -0.44
CA VAL A 334 2.19 -22.52 1.00
C VAL A 334 1.06 -23.21 1.75
N ALA A 335 1.32 -23.57 3.02
CA ALA A 335 0.29 -24.16 3.88
C ALA A 335 -0.88 -23.16 4.06
N THR A 336 -2.09 -23.64 3.81
CA THR A 336 -3.32 -22.89 4.00
C THR A 336 -4.10 -23.43 5.21
N TYR A 337 -4.80 -22.53 5.89
CA TYR A 337 -5.63 -22.87 7.05
C TYR A 337 -7.02 -22.28 6.82
N GLU A 338 -7.89 -23.10 6.22
CA GLU A 338 -9.30 -22.73 6.03
C GLU A 338 -10.05 -22.84 7.37
N TYR A 339 -11.05 -21.99 7.58
CA TYR A 339 -11.83 -21.98 8.80
C TYR A 339 -12.47 -23.33 9.08
N ASN A 340 -12.05 -23.99 10.16
CA ASN A 340 -12.53 -25.31 10.57
C ASN A 340 -12.40 -25.49 12.09
N PRO A 341 -13.40 -25.06 12.89
CA PRO A 341 -13.38 -25.20 14.35
C PRO A 341 -13.24 -26.65 14.84
N THR A 342 -13.75 -27.62 14.07
CA THR A 342 -13.61 -29.04 14.41
C THR A 342 -12.16 -29.48 14.31
N MET A 343 -11.47 -29.07 13.25
CA MET A 343 -10.04 -29.31 13.08
C MET A 343 -9.24 -28.60 14.19
N ALA A 344 -9.56 -27.36 14.49
CA ALA A 344 -8.94 -26.59 15.58
C ALA A 344 -9.03 -27.36 16.91
N THR A 345 -10.23 -27.82 17.29
CA THR A 345 -10.45 -28.62 18.51
C THR A 345 -9.66 -29.94 18.47
N THR A 346 -9.52 -30.58 17.29
CA THR A 346 -8.75 -31.80 17.14
C THR A 346 -7.26 -31.56 17.41
N PHE A 347 -6.67 -30.47 16.92
CA PHE A 347 -5.28 -30.11 17.19
C PHE A 347 -5.04 -29.86 18.70
N LEU A 348 -5.96 -29.18 19.37
CA LEU A 348 -5.88 -28.95 20.82
C LEU A 348 -5.93 -30.27 21.60
N LYS A 349 -6.87 -31.17 21.27
CA LYS A 349 -6.97 -32.50 21.90
C LYS A 349 -5.72 -33.34 21.70
N ASN A 350 -5.17 -33.34 20.48
CA ASN A 350 -3.94 -34.07 20.15
C ASN A 350 -2.72 -33.51 20.91
N SER A 351 -2.75 -32.23 21.29
CA SER A 351 -1.76 -31.60 22.17
C SER A 351 -2.01 -31.85 23.66
N GLY A 352 -3.04 -32.61 24.02
CA GLY A 352 -3.37 -32.97 25.41
C GLY A 352 -4.23 -31.97 26.17
N TRP A 353 -4.85 -31.00 25.47
CA TRP A 353 -5.81 -30.08 26.04
C TRP A 353 -7.20 -30.73 26.09
N THR A 354 -7.83 -30.75 27.25
CA THR A 354 -9.11 -31.41 27.49
C THR A 354 -9.97 -30.59 28.47
N ASP A 355 -11.27 -30.63 28.27
CA ASP A 355 -12.23 -30.06 29.21
C ASP A 355 -12.58 -31.16 30.26
N ALA A 356 -11.82 -31.19 31.36
CA ALA A 356 -11.89 -32.26 32.34
C ALA A 356 -13.04 -32.08 33.32
N ASP A 357 -13.43 -30.85 33.64
CA ASP A 357 -14.53 -30.54 34.57
C ASP A 357 -15.83 -30.12 33.87
N LYS A 358 -15.83 -30.05 32.54
CA LYS A 358 -16.98 -29.76 31.68
C LYS A 358 -17.52 -28.32 31.85
N ASP A 359 -16.61 -27.38 32.09
CA ASP A 359 -16.96 -25.95 32.18
C ASP A 359 -16.86 -25.24 30.83
N GLY A 360 -16.48 -25.96 29.75
CA GLY A 360 -16.32 -25.46 28.38
C GLY A 360 -14.94 -24.88 28.08
N LYS A 361 -14.04 -24.91 29.06
CA LYS A 361 -12.65 -24.47 28.90
C LYS A 361 -11.72 -25.66 28.84
N LEU A 362 -10.62 -25.51 28.14
CA LEU A 362 -9.64 -26.58 28.03
C LEU A 362 -8.49 -26.37 29.00
N GLU A 363 -8.08 -27.49 29.63
CA GLU A 363 -6.93 -27.54 30.50
C GLU A 363 -5.97 -28.67 30.10
N LYS A 364 -4.73 -28.53 30.57
CA LYS A 364 -3.67 -29.51 30.42
C LYS A 364 -2.85 -29.57 31.70
N GLU A 365 -2.47 -30.75 32.10
CA GLU A 365 -1.51 -30.94 33.17
C GLU A 365 -0.08 -30.79 32.63
N ILE A 366 0.64 -29.79 33.15
CA ILE A 366 2.03 -29.50 32.76
C ILE A 366 2.86 -29.54 34.05
N SER A 367 3.82 -30.47 34.11
CA SER A 367 4.67 -30.65 35.29
C SER A 367 3.88 -30.83 36.61
N GLY A 368 2.75 -31.56 36.56
CA GLY A 368 1.89 -31.83 37.74
C GLY A 368 0.99 -30.65 38.13
N ILE A 369 0.94 -29.59 37.35
CA ILE A 369 0.09 -28.42 37.59
C ILE A 369 -0.94 -28.33 36.46
N ARG A 370 -2.22 -28.27 36.84
CA ARG A 370 -3.32 -28.04 35.87
C ARG A 370 -3.30 -26.60 35.41
N GLN A 371 -3.15 -26.37 34.10
CA GLN A 371 -3.13 -25.07 33.48
C GLN A 371 -4.31 -24.92 32.53
N SER A 372 -5.04 -23.81 32.61
CA SER A 372 -6.12 -23.48 31.68
C SER A 372 -5.52 -22.92 30.39
N LEU A 373 -6.18 -23.21 29.26
CA LEU A 373 -5.82 -22.68 27.92
C LEU A 373 -6.25 -21.21 27.83
N ARG A 374 -5.34 -20.30 28.13
CA ARG A 374 -5.60 -18.85 28.21
C ARG A 374 -4.87 -18.08 27.13
N ALA A 375 -5.50 -17.01 26.65
CA ALA A 375 -4.88 -16.09 25.71
C ALA A 375 -5.33 -14.65 25.96
N THR A 376 -4.39 -13.71 25.96
CA THR A 376 -4.65 -12.27 25.91
C THR A 376 -4.38 -11.78 24.50
N ILE A 377 -5.41 -11.20 23.85
CA ILE A 377 -5.32 -10.60 22.52
C ILE A 377 -5.10 -9.10 22.70
N LEU A 378 -3.95 -8.60 22.25
CA LEU A 378 -3.61 -7.19 22.23
C LEU A 378 -4.06 -6.56 20.91
N VAL A 379 -4.70 -5.40 20.99
CA VAL A 379 -5.11 -4.63 19.80
C VAL A 379 -5.08 -3.12 20.05
N ASN A 380 -4.66 -2.34 19.07
CA ASN A 380 -4.79 -0.89 19.09
C ASN A 380 -6.26 -0.49 18.94
N GLN A 381 -6.82 0.21 19.96
CA GLN A 381 -8.23 0.62 20.00
C GLN A 381 -8.62 1.66 18.96
N GLU A 382 -7.65 2.39 18.42
CA GLU A 382 -7.88 3.46 17.44
C GLU A 382 -8.14 2.90 16.02
N ASN A 383 -7.81 1.63 15.78
CA ASN A 383 -8.11 0.95 14.52
C ASN A 383 -9.39 0.10 14.67
N ALA A 384 -10.52 0.66 14.25
CA ALA A 384 -11.83 0.01 14.37
C ALA A 384 -11.91 -1.36 13.68
N GLY A 385 -11.26 -1.52 12.52
CA GLY A 385 -11.21 -2.79 11.78
C GLY A 385 -10.48 -3.87 12.56
N ARG A 386 -9.29 -3.56 13.09
CA ARG A 386 -8.51 -4.50 13.91
C ARG A 386 -9.22 -4.85 15.21
N VAL A 387 -9.95 -3.90 15.81
CA VAL A 387 -10.78 -4.17 17.01
C VAL A 387 -11.91 -5.16 16.69
N GLN A 388 -12.53 -5.07 15.50
CA GLN A 388 -13.54 -6.03 15.05
C GLN A 388 -12.91 -7.42 14.82
N ILE A 389 -11.76 -7.50 14.16
CA ILE A 389 -11.00 -8.75 13.97
C ILE A 389 -10.67 -9.39 15.32
N ALA A 390 -10.12 -8.62 16.27
CA ALA A 390 -9.76 -9.11 17.60
C ALA A 390 -10.98 -9.59 18.40
N SER A 391 -12.12 -8.90 18.26
CA SER A 391 -13.38 -9.28 18.91
C SER A 391 -13.92 -10.60 18.35
N LYS A 392 -13.86 -10.76 17.01
CA LYS A 392 -14.27 -12.02 16.36
C LYS A 392 -13.31 -13.16 16.70
N LEU A 393 -12.01 -12.90 16.72
CA LEU A 393 -11.02 -13.88 17.15
C LEU A 393 -11.26 -14.35 18.60
N LYS A 394 -11.58 -13.43 19.52
CA LYS A 394 -11.98 -13.79 20.89
C LYS A 394 -13.17 -14.74 20.92
N GLU A 395 -14.23 -14.44 20.15
CA GLU A 395 -15.43 -15.28 20.06
C GLU A 395 -15.07 -16.70 19.60
N GLU A 396 -14.35 -16.81 18.50
CA GLU A 396 -13.99 -18.10 17.89
C GLU A 396 -13.04 -18.92 18.77
N LEU A 397 -12.05 -18.29 19.40
CA LEU A 397 -11.16 -18.99 20.34
C LEU A 397 -11.89 -19.46 21.59
N THR A 398 -12.84 -18.65 22.11
CA THR A 398 -13.68 -19.07 23.24
C THR A 398 -14.53 -20.29 22.88
N ALA A 399 -15.08 -20.33 21.66
CA ALA A 399 -15.88 -21.45 21.19
C ALA A 399 -15.10 -22.79 21.09
N ILE A 400 -13.78 -22.73 20.92
CA ILE A 400 -12.91 -23.92 20.88
C ILE A 400 -12.22 -24.20 22.23
N GLY A 401 -12.59 -23.51 23.31
CA GLY A 401 -12.19 -23.82 24.67
C GLY A 401 -11.08 -22.95 25.28
N PHE A 402 -10.72 -21.83 24.64
CA PHE A 402 -9.82 -20.84 25.25
C PHE A 402 -10.57 -19.94 26.25
N GLU A 403 -9.88 -19.56 27.32
CA GLU A 403 -10.25 -18.40 28.16
C GLU A 403 -9.57 -17.17 27.62
N VAL A 404 -10.32 -16.26 26.93
CA VAL A 404 -9.74 -15.16 26.18
C VAL A 404 -10.02 -13.80 26.82
N THR A 405 -8.95 -13.04 27.06
CA THR A 405 -9.00 -11.62 27.41
C THR A 405 -8.69 -10.78 26.16
N LEU A 406 -9.50 -9.76 25.91
CA LEU A 406 -9.25 -8.78 24.85
C LEU A 406 -8.75 -7.50 25.47
N ASP A 407 -7.51 -7.13 25.15
CA ASP A 407 -6.83 -5.95 25.66
C ASP A 407 -6.78 -4.88 24.57
N LYS A 408 -7.67 -3.87 24.71
CA LYS A 408 -7.81 -2.73 23.79
C LYS A 408 -7.10 -1.54 24.40
N VAL A 409 -6.00 -1.11 23.79
CA VAL A 409 -5.15 -0.06 24.32
C VAL A 409 -4.90 1.03 23.28
N ASP A 410 -4.50 2.23 23.71
CA ASP A 410 -4.01 3.27 22.81
C ASP A 410 -2.72 2.86 22.09
N PHE A 411 -2.35 3.59 21.06
CA PHE A 411 -1.22 3.24 20.20
C PHE A 411 0.13 3.22 20.94
N GLU A 412 0.35 4.15 21.87
CA GLU A 412 1.59 4.20 22.66
C GLU A 412 1.71 2.96 23.56
N THR A 413 0.66 2.62 24.31
CA THR A 413 0.58 1.42 25.14
C THR A 413 0.69 0.15 24.31
N TYR A 414 0.10 0.13 23.09
CA TYR A 414 0.21 -0.97 22.15
C TYR A 414 1.68 -1.23 21.75
N GLN A 415 2.43 -0.19 21.37
CA GLN A 415 3.84 -0.30 21.04
C GLN A 415 4.69 -0.78 22.23
N GLN A 416 4.49 -0.21 23.41
CA GLN A 416 5.19 -0.63 24.64
C GLN A 416 4.91 -2.09 24.98
N SER A 417 3.67 -2.56 24.78
CA SER A 417 3.28 -3.95 25.03
C SER A 417 3.92 -4.92 24.02
N LEU A 418 4.08 -4.51 22.75
CA LEU A 418 4.79 -5.28 21.75
C LEU A 418 6.28 -5.44 22.10
N GLU A 419 6.94 -4.36 22.50
CA GLU A 419 8.35 -4.36 22.88
C GLU A 419 8.61 -5.20 24.13
N SER A 420 7.79 -5.03 25.16
CA SER A 420 7.90 -5.76 26.42
C SER A 420 7.40 -7.21 26.36
N GLY A 421 6.62 -7.56 25.32
CA GLY A 421 6.02 -8.90 25.16
C GLY A 421 4.85 -9.16 26.11
N GLN A 422 4.10 -8.12 26.51
CA GLN A 422 2.94 -8.22 27.41
C GLN A 422 1.66 -8.57 26.67
N PHE A 423 1.67 -9.65 25.91
CA PHE A 423 0.54 -10.19 25.16
C PHE A 423 0.72 -11.69 24.90
N ASP A 424 -0.32 -12.36 24.46
CA ASP A 424 -0.28 -13.72 23.93
C ASP A 424 -0.41 -13.73 22.41
N LEU A 425 -1.46 -13.09 21.93
CA LEU A 425 -1.74 -12.82 20.53
C LEU A 425 -1.80 -11.32 20.31
N VAL A 426 -1.44 -10.88 19.12
CA VAL A 426 -1.59 -9.50 18.69
C VAL A 426 -2.33 -9.43 17.37
N VAL A 427 -3.21 -8.46 17.20
CA VAL A 427 -3.80 -8.07 15.91
C VAL A 427 -3.12 -6.77 15.48
N GLY A 428 -2.37 -6.87 14.36
CA GLY A 428 -1.53 -5.79 13.86
C GLY A 428 -1.55 -5.63 12.37
#